data_9925b0c0e90ac90f4c52bacd7524f970
#
_entry.id   9925b0c0e90ac90f4c52bacd7524f970
#
_cell.length_a   1.000
_cell.length_b   1.000
_cell.length_c   1.000
_cell.angle_alpha   90.00
_cell.angle_beta   90.00
_cell.angle_gamma   90.00
#
_symmetry.space_group_name_H-M   'P 1'
#
loop_
_entity.id
_entity.type
_entity.pdbx_description
1 polymer ?
#
loop_
_entity_poly.entity_id
_entity_poly.type
_entity_poly.pdbx_seq_one_letter_code
_entity_poly.pdbx_strand_id
1 'polypeptide(L)'
;MTILIDPPNAAGHGRLWSHLASDTSFDELHEFALGFGVPSRGFDRDHYDVPSEWYDRVVAAGAEPVSSRELIIRLRAAGLRRRKSDALRPRKPGRSLLRPRTLVAGDVVATVAPAGPAAAERIAAGLTELRSWGLEVREPRQGGTAPHSWLVDSDEARADALATAWLDPDVAAVWCVRGGYGAQRVVDLLDWAALAQATPKLLVGFSDVTALHQAFAARLGVATVLGPVLTSIAEADTATRDATRGLLLEGRTTEVTGTTVVAGTADGVLVGGNLTVLATSTGTPLTHAATNSIAVLEDVREAPYRLDRSITQLLRAGWFDGVRGLVCGHYSDCGDPAVVLALLVDRLGALGVPLVLDAPVGHERTNLPLPLGVRARLDADPAGVGRLSVPG
;
A
#
# COMPACT_ATOMS: atom_id res chain seq x y z
N MET A 1 -31.74 17.87 -10.67
CA MET A 1 -31.46 16.60 -9.98
C MET A 1 -32.10 15.51 -10.81
N THR A 2 -31.30 14.67 -11.47
CA THR A 2 -31.90 13.66 -12.34
C THR A 2 -31.21 12.32 -12.15
N ILE A 3 -31.95 11.39 -11.56
CA ILE A 3 -31.56 9.98 -11.52
C ILE A 3 -31.96 9.35 -12.85
N LEU A 4 -31.03 8.65 -13.46
CA LEU A 4 -31.15 8.03 -14.78
C LEU A 4 -31.17 6.52 -14.63
N ILE A 5 -31.97 5.82 -15.46
CA ILE A 5 -31.96 4.37 -15.55
C ILE A 5 -32.03 3.93 -17.01
N ASP A 6 -31.16 2.97 -17.40
CA ASP A 6 -31.25 2.39 -18.74
C ASP A 6 -32.11 1.10 -18.75
N PRO A 7 -32.58 0.64 -19.94
CA PRO A 7 -33.36 -0.60 -20.02
C PRO A 7 -32.57 -1.82 -19.52
N PRO A 8 -33.25 -2.84 -18.96
CA PRO A 8 -32.60 -4.05 -18.44
C PRO A 8 -32.08 -4.94 -19.57
N ASN A 9 -30.89 -4.62 -20.06
CA ASN A 9 -30.24 -5.31 -21.18
C ASN A 9 -28.84 -5.88 -20.84
N ALA A 10 -28.32 -5.61 -19.65
CA ALA A 10 -27.04 -6.15 -19.20
C ALA A 10 -27.25 -7.56 -18.61
N ALA A 11 -26.75 -8.61 -19.29
CA ALA A 11 -26.87 -9.97 -18.82
C ALA A 11 -25.82 -10.30 -17.76
N GLY A 12 -26.24 -10.84 -16.62
CA GLY A 12 -25.33 -11.27 -15.53
C GLY A 12 -26.05 -12.14 -14.49
N HIS A 13 -25.37 -13.11 -13.94
CA HIS A 13 -25.89 -13.98 -12.86
C HIS A 13 -27.28 -14.59 -13.12
N GLY A 14 -27.56 -14.97 -14.39
CA GLY A 14 -28.80 -15.61 -14.79
C GLY A 14 -30.03 -14.67 -14.90
N ARG A 15 -29.82 -13.35 -14.90
CA ARG A 15 -30.88 -12.33 -15.06
C ARG A 15 -30.39 -11.13 -15.86
N LEU A 16 -31.30 -10.19 -16.14
CA LEU A 16 -30.98 -8.92 -16.76
C LEU A 16 -30.90 -7.81 -15.72
N TRP A 17 -30.03 -6.83 -15.99
CA TRP A 17 -29.76 -5.70 -15.12
C TRP A 17 -29.89 -4.38 -15.89
N SER A 18 -30.32 -3.35 -15.17
CA SER A 18 -30.30 -1.95 -15.60
C SER A 18 -29.23 -1.20 -14.81
N HIS A 19 -28.62 -0.19 -15.42
CA HIS A 19 -27.70 0.71 -14.73
C HIS A 19 -28.47 1.95 -14.24
N LEU A 20 -28.37 2.24 -12.93
CA LEU A 20 -28.95 3.40 -12.27
C LEU A 20 -27.82 4.39 -11.96
N ALA A 21 -27.92 5.62 -12.43
CA ALA A 21 -26.89 6.65 -12.29
C ALA A 21 -27.50 8.03 -12.02
N SER A 22 -26.69 8.98 -11.54
CA SER A 22 -27.05 10.40 -11.46
C SER A 22 -26.19 11.23 -12.41
N ASP A 23 -26.75 12.25 -13.02
CA ASP A 23 -26.01 13.27 -13.78
C ASP A 23 -25.70 14.52 -12.95
N THR A 24 -25.87 14.45 -11.63
CA THR A 24 -25.68 15.56 -10.70
C THR A 24 -24.59 15.26 -9.67
N SER A 25 -24.71 14.16 -8.91
CA SER A 25 -23.74 13.75 -7.90
C SER A 25 -23.88 12.29 -7.51
N PHE A 26 -22.81 11.72 -6.93
CA PHE A 26 -22.89 10.38 -6.34
C PHE A 26 -23.71 10.36 -5.05
N ASP A 27 -23.71 11.44 -4.26
CA ASP A 27 -24.50 11.52 -3.03
C ASP A 27 -25.99 11.39 -3.32
N GLU A 28 -26.50 12.09 -4.36
CA GLU A 28 -27.88 11.96 -4.82
C GLU A 28 -28.19 10.52 -5.25
N LEU A 29 -27.28 9.89 -5.97
CA LEU A 29 -27.44 8.50 -6.41
C LEU A 29 -27.48 7.54 -5.24
N HIS A 30 -26.60 7.73 -4.24
CA HIS A 30 -26.57 6.90 -3.04
C HIS A 30 -27.85 7.04 -2.22
N GLU A 31 -28.34 8.26 -2.03
CA GLU A 31 -29.58 8.52 -1.31
C GLU A 31 -30.77 7.85 -1.99
N PHE A 32 -30.88 8.00 -3.30
CA PHE A 32 -31.94 7.37 -4.09
C PHE A 32 -31.88 5.84 -4.02
N ALA A 33 -30.69 5.24 -4.19
CA ALA A 33 -30.49 3.80 -4.14
C ALA A 33 -30.83 3.22 -2.75
N LEU A 34 -30.46 3.94 -1.68
CA LEU A 34 -30.77 3.54 -0.30
C LEU A 34 -32.29 3.48 -0.07
N GLY A 35 -33.06 4.40 -0.64
CA GLY A 35 -34.51 4.42 -0.58
C GLY A 35 -35.16 3.15 -1.15
N PHE A 36 -34.46 2.43 -2.02
CA PHE A 36 -34.90 1.14 -2.58
C PHE A 36 -34.31 -0.07 -1.85
N GLY A 37 -33.50 0.14 -0.80
CA GLY A 37 -32.81 -0.96 -0.10
C GLY A 37 -31.62 -1.54 -0.87
N VAL A 38 -31.11 -0.80 -1.88
CA VAL A 38 -29.88 -1.18 -2.58
C VAL A 38 -28.70 -0.85 -1.68
N PRO A 39 -27.90 -1.84 -1.23
CA PRO A 39 -26.80 -1.57 -0.33
C PRO A 39 -25.68 -0.81 -1.05
N SER A 40 -24.97 0.07 -0.33
CA SER A 40 -23.85 0.86 -0.85
C SER A 40 -22.75 0.01 -1.51
N ARG A 41 -22.55 -1.23 -1.04
CA ARG A 41 -21.64 -2.21 -1.65
C ARG A 41 -22.02 -2.64 -3.09
N GLY A 42 -23.24 -2.34 -3.52
CA GLY A 42 -23.69 -2.57 -4.90
C GLY A 42 -23.32 -1.44 -5.86
N PHE A 43 -22.66 -0.38 -5.39
CA PHE A 43 -22.16 0.70 -6.23
C PHE A 43 -20.94 0.25 -7.03
N ASP A 44 -21.04 0.28 -8.36
CA ASP A 44 -19.90 -0.01 -9.25
C ASP A 44 -19.46 1.29 -9.95
N ARG A 45 -18.52 2.00 -9.30
CA ARG A 45 -17.79 3.17 -9.84
C ARG A 45 -18.64 4.41 -10.10
N ASP A 46 -19.68 4.34 -10.91
CA ASP A 46 -20.49 5.46 -11.34
C ASP A 46 -21.99 5.13 -11.45
N HIS A 47 -22.38 3.92 -11.06
CA HIS A 47 -23.76 3.45 -11.14
C HIS A 47 -24.03 2.31 -10.14
N TYR A 48 -25.31 2.01 -9.97
CA TYR A 48 -25.78 0.79 -9.34
C TYR A 48 -26.37 -0.14 -10.38
N ASP A 49 -26.16 -1.44 -10.22
CA ASP A 49 -26.86 -2.46 -10.98
C ASP A 49 -28.21 -2.77 -10.33
N VAL A 50 -29.28 -2.55 -11.05
CA VAL A 50 -30.65 -2.78 -10.61
C VAL A 50 -31.24 -3.99 -11.35
N PRO A 51 -31.76 -5.00 -10.63
CA PRO A 51 -32.40 -6.16 -11.30
C PRO A 51 -33.60 -5.75 -12.15
N SER A 52 -33.82 -6.43 -13.26
CA SER A 52 -34.92 -6.15 -14.18
C SER A 52 -36.30 -6.09 -13.52
N GLU A 53 -36.50 -6.89 -12.46
CA GLU A 53 -37.75 -6.95 -11.70
C GLU A 53 -38.05 -5.64 -10.91
N TRP A 54 -37.02 -4.78 -10.72
CA TRP A 54 -37.19 -3.52 -10.01
C TRP A 54 -37.31 -2.31 -10.95
N TYR A 55 -37.10 -2.50 -12.24
CA TYR A 55 -37.03 -1.42 -13.22
C TYR A 55 -38.24 -0.48 -13.15
N ASP A 56 -39.45 -1.04 -13.27
CA ASP A 56 -40.69 -0.23 -13.27
C ASP A 56 -40.91 0.50 -11.94
N ARG A 57 -40.53 -0.09 -10.83
CA ARG A 57 -40.60 0.53 -9.50
C ARG A 57 -39.64 1.71 -9.37
N VAL A 58 -38.44 1.58 -9.90
CA VAL A 58 -37.39 2.61 -9.87
C VAL A 58 -37.80 3.78 -10.77
N VAL A 59 -38.38 3.50 -11.94
CA VAL A 59 -38.98 4.53 -12.82
C VAL A 59 -40.15 5.25 -12.14
N ALA A 60 -41.05 4.51 -11.53
CA ALA A 60 -42.21 5.09 -10.79
C ALA A 60 -41.77 5.97 -9.61
N ALA A 61 -40.61 5.76 -9.06
CA ALA A 61 -40.03 6.59 -7.99
C ALA A 61 -39.31 7.83 -8.49
N GLY A 62 -39.25 8.05 -9.79
CA GLY A 62 -38.72 9.29 -10.39
C GLY A 62 -37.38 9.14 -11.13
N ALA A 63 -36.88 7.92 -11.34
CA ALA A 63 -35.77 7.73 -12.24
C ALA A 63 -36.20 7.93 -13.71
N GLU A 64 -35.47 8.73 -14.45
CA GLU A 64 -35.72 9.01 -15.88
C GLU A 64 -35.23 7.86 -16.74
N PRO A 65 -36.10 7.20 -17.52
CA PRO A 65 -35.69 6.17 -18.46
C PRO A 65 -34.89 6.79 -19.63
N VAL A 66 -33.69 6.35 -19.84
CA VAL A 66 -32.83 6.80 -20.94
C VAL A 66 -32.17 5.59 -21.62
N SER A 67 -31.70 5.76 -22.84
CA SER A 67 -30.88 4.72 -23.46
C SER A 67 -29.52 4.58 -22.76
N SER A 68 -28.91 3.37 -22.75
CA SER A 68 -27.57 3.16 -22.19
C SER A 68 -26.52 4.11 -22.81
N ARG A 69 -26.72 4.48 -24.09
CA ARG A 69 -25.86 5.48 -24.77
C ARG A 69 -26.03 6.87 -24.19
N GLU A 70 -27.25 7.29 -23.96
CA GLU A 70 -27.57 8.61 -23.39
C GLU A 70 -27.11 8.71 -21.93
N LEU A 71 -27.33 7.68 -21.12
CA LEU A 71 -26.82 7.59 -19.76
C LEU A 71 -25.31 7.85 -19.71
N ILE A 72 -24.53 7.21 -20.60
CA ILE A 72 -23.09 7.42 -20.69
C ILE A 72 -22.73 8.85 -21.13
N ILE A 73 -23.51 9.45 -22.05
CA ILE A 73 -23.28 10.84 -22.50
C ILE A 73 -23.50 11.81 -21.35
N ARG A 74 -24.60 11.67 -20.63
CA ARG A 74 -24.95 12.56 -19.49
C ARG A 74 -23.93 12.40 -18.35
N LEU A 75 -23.52 11.18 -17.98
CA LEU A 75 -22.46 10.94 -17.01
C LEU A 75 -21.13 11.60 -17.41
N ARG A 76 -20.77 11.60 -18.70
CA ARG A 76 -19.56 12.29 -19.21
C ARG A 76 -19.68 13.79 -19.09
N ALA A 77 -20.81 14.34 -19.48
CA ALA A 77 -21.07 15.79 -19.41
C ALA A 77 -21.04 16.31 -17.97
N ALA A 78 -21.51 15.50 -17.02
CA ALA A 78 -21.46 15.77 -15.58
C ALA A 78 -20.07 15.53 -14.93
N GLY A 79 -19.10 14.98 -15.66
CA GLY A 79 -17.80 14.62 -15.11
C GLY A 79 -17.82 13.39 -14.16
N LEU A 80 -18.94 12.67 -14.12
CA LEU A 80 -19.17 11.54 -13.21
C LEU A 80 -18.82 10.17 -13.81
N ARG A 81 -18.57 10.09 -15.14
CA ARG A 81 -18.26 8.84 -15.83
C ARG A 81 -16.91 8.29 -15.44
N ARG A 82 -16.89 7.13 -14.77
CA ARG A 82 -15.68 6.36 -14.44
C ARG A 82 -15.58 5.11 -15.31
N ARG A 83 -14.63 5.06 -16.24
CA ARG A 83 -14.45 3.92 -17.16
C ARG A 83 -13.71 2.76 -16.47
N LYS A 84 -13.98 1.52 -16.91
CA LYS A 84 -13.15 0.36 -16.54
C LYS A 84 -11.66 0.54 -16.87
N SER A 85 -11.35 1.30 -17.93
CA SER A 85 -9.99 1.66 -18.33
C SER A 85 -9.34 2.71 -17.41
N ASP A 86 -10.14 3.45 -16.62
CA ASP A 86 -9.64 4.46 -15.70
C ASP A 86 -9.13 3.82 -14.38
N ALA A 87 -9.51 2.57 -14.13
CA ALA A 87 -8.79 1.71 -13.19
C ALA A 87 -7.42 1.41 -13.82
N LEU A 88 -6.38 2.10 -13.34
CA LEU A 88 -5.00 1.83 -13.77
C LEU A 88 -4.74 0.32 -13.70
N ARG A 89 -4.44 -0.30 -14.85
CA ARG A 89 -4.10 -1.73 -14.86
C ARG A 89 -2.86 -1.92 -13.99
N PRO A 90 -2.86 -2.90 -13.08
CA PRO A 90 -1.68 -3.20 -12.30
C PRO A 90 -0.47 -3.36 -13.20
N ARG A 91 0.65 -2.73 -12.84
CA ARG A 91 1.89 -2.81 -13.62
C ARG A 91 2.45 -4.22 -13.55
N LYS A 92 3.14 -4.65 -14.61
CA LYS A 92 3.79 -5.97 -14.61
C LYS A 92 4.89 -6.00 -13.55
N PRO A 93 4.95 -7.04 -12.72
CA PRO A 93 5.99 -7.19 -11.71
C PRO A 93 7.40 -7.29 -12.34
N GLY A 94 8.43 -7.10 -11.53
CA GLY A 94 9.83 -7.26 -11.94
C GLY A 94 10.41 -6.13 -12.80
N ARG A 95 9.73 -5.00 -12.89
CA ARG A 95 10.26 -3.78 -13.55
C ARG A 95 10.52 -2.70 -12.51
N SER A 96 11.66 -2.00 -12.67
CA SER A 96 11.94 -0.81 -11.88
C SER A 96 10.82 0.22 -12.00
N LEU A 97 10.47 0.80 -10.87
CA LEU A 97 9.43 1.82 -10.76
C LEU A 97 10.04 3.21 -10.93
N LEU A 98 9.17 4.21 -11.12
CA LEU A 98 9.59 5.59 -11.15
C LEU A 98 10.08 5.99 -9.75
N ARG A 99 11.29 6.48 -9.69
CA ARG A 99 11.90 6.92 -8.44
C ARG A 99 11.64 8.43 -8.24
N PRO A 100 11.03 8.84 -7.10
CA PRO A 100 10.96 10.25 -6.74
C PRO A 100 12.37 10.82 -6.51
N ARG A 101 12.51 12.14 -6.63
CA ARG A 101 13.77 12.82 -6.30
C ARG A 101 14.11 12.73 -4.82
N THR A 102 15.35 12.89 -4.50
CA THR A 102 15.81 13.12 -3.12
C THR A 102 15.28 14.44 -2.56
N LEU A 103 15.18 14.51 -1.25
CA LEU A 103 14.80 15.74 -0.54
C LEU A 103 15.98 16.71 -0.46
N VAL A 104 15.67 17.97 -0.35
CA VAL A 104 16.64 19.04 -0.06
C VAL A 104 16.16 19.85 1.15
N ALA A 105 17.05 20.60 1.78
CA ALA A 105 16.67 21.49 2.88
C ALA A 105 15.58 22.47 2.43
N GLY A 106 14.56 22.66 3.27
CA GLY A 106 13.36 23.45 2.97
C GLY A 106 12.25 22.68 2.27
N ASP A 107 12.47 21.44 1.84
CA ASP A 107 11.37 20.61 1.29
C ASP A 107 10.31 20.33 2.36
N VAL A 108 9.06 20.36 1.93
CA VAL A 108 7.89 20.07 2.78
C VAL A 108 7.65 18.56 2.84
N VAL A 109 7.63 18.03 4.05
CA VAL A 109 7.23 16.65 4.36
C VAL A 109 5.87 16.68 5.05
N ALA A 110 4.86 16.07 4.43
CA ALA A 110 3.57 15.87 5.08
C ALA A 110 3.57 14.58 5.89
N THR A 111 3.16 14.63 7.14
CA THR A 111 3.00 13.43 7.97
C THR A 111 1.55 12.99 8.00
N VAL A 112 1.30 11.70 7.74
CA VAL A 112 -0.05 11.12 7.65
C VAL A 112 -0.17 9.89 8.54
N ALA A 113 -1.33 9.68 9.13
CA ALA A 113 -1.62 8.53 9.96
C ALA A 113 -2.62 7.59 9.25
N PRO A 114 -2.16 6.67 8.39
CA PRO A 114 -3.05 5.83 7.58
C PRO A 114 -3.62 4.63 8.35
N ALA A 115 -3.16 4.36 9.56
CA ALA A 115 -3.44 3.14 10.29
C ALA A 115 -3.80 3.40 11.77
N GLY A 116 -2.98 2.94 12.71
CA GLY A 116 -3.25 3.02 14.15
C GLY A 116 -2.91 4.37 14.78
N PRO A 117 -3.45 4.65 15.98
CA PRO A 117 -3.12 5.83 16.76
C PRO A 117 -1.69 5.77 17.31
N ALA A 118 -1.11 6.93 17.61
CA ALA A 118 0.22 7.05 18.19
C ALA A 118 0.22 8.05 19.36
N ALA A 119 1.14 7.86 20.30
CA ALA A 119 1.33 8.77 21.43
C ALA A 119 1.86 10.12 20.94
N ALA A 120 1.31 11.19 21.48
CA ALA A 120 1.65 12.57 21.06
C ALA A 120 3.14 12.87 21.26
N GLU A 121 3.73 12.36 22.33
CA GLU A 121 5.16 12.55 22.64
C GLU A 121 6.06 11.92 21.57
N ARG A 122 5.69 10.74 21.07
CA ARG A 122 6.44 10.07 20.01
C ARG A 122 6.28 10.77 18.66
N ILE A 123 5.09 11.33 18.38
CA ILE A 123 4.87 12.17 17.21
C ILE A 123 5.77 13.41 17.30
N ALA A 124 5.74 14.11 18.43
CA ALA A 124 6.55 15.33 18.64
C ALA A 124 8.05 15.07 18.50
N ALA A 125 8.54 13.95 19.03
CA ALA A 125 9.94 13.54 18.87
C ALA A 125 10.31 13.28 17.41
N GLY A 126 9.47 12.58 16.65
CA GLY A 126 9.69 12.34 15.23
C GLY A 126 9.65 13.62 14.39
N LEU A 127 8.71 14.53 14.66
CA LEU A 127 8.65 15.84 14.01
C LEU A 127 9.94 16.64 14.26
N THR A 128 10.45 16.61 15.51
CA THR A 128 11.69 17.28 15.88
C THR A 128 12.88 16.68 15.11
N GLU A 129 12.97 15.35 15.01
CA GLU A 129 14.01 14.68 14.25
C GLU A 129 14.02 15.12 12.77
N LEU A 130 12.87 15.07 12.09
CA LEU A 130 12.79 15.47 10.68
C LEU A 130 13.10 16.95 10.46
N ARG A 131 12.67 17.82 11.38
CA ARG A 131 13.02 19.27 11.35
C ARG A 131 14.52 19.49 11.55
N SER A 132 15.19 18.65 12.34
CA SER A 132 16.65 18.73 12.53
C SER A 132 17.43 18.44 11.24
N TRP A 133 16.82 17.76 10.27
CA TRP A 133 17.39 17.51 8.95
C TRP A 133 17.22 18.67 7.98
N GLY A 134 16.63 19.79 8.44
CA GLY A 134 16.38 20.99 7.64
C GLY A 134 15.09 20.92 6.82
N LEU A 135 14.18 19.99 7.12
CA LEU A 135 12.91 19.83 6.42
C LEU A 135 11.81 20.67 7.06
N GLU A 136 10.87 21.15 6.24
CA GLU A 136 9.61 21.70 6.72
C GLU A 136 8.62 20.58 6.92
N VAL A 137 8.09 20.40 8.14
CA VAL A 137 7.25 19.26 8.46
C VAL A 137 5.85 19.71 8.80
N ARG A 138 4.88 19.27 7.98
CA ARG A 138 3.45 19.44 8.25
C ARG A 138 2.99 18.35 9.21
N GLU A 139 2.39 18.74 10.31
CA GLU A 139 1.93 17.83 11.35
C GLU A 139 0.74 16.99 10.90
N PRO A 140 0.59 15.78 11.43
CA PRO A 140 -0.52 14.93 11.07
C PRO A 140 -1.82 15.52 11.61
N ARG A 141 -2.91 15.34 10.88
CA ARG A 141 -4.24 15.68 11.36
C ARG A 141 -4.50 14.94 12.67
N GLN A 142 -4.86 15.70 13.69
CA GLN A 142 -5.15 15.15 15.01
C GLN A 142 -6.65 15.23 15.30
N GLY A 143 -7.16 14.23 16.02
CA GLY A 143 -8.54 14.19 16.50
C GLY A 143 -9.52 13.76 15.40
N GLY A 144 -9.99 12.54 15.52
CA GLY A 144 -11.04 11.97 14.69
C GLY A 144 -11.95 11.08 15.52
N THR A 145 -13.07 10.68 14.95
CA THR A 145 -13.99 9.70 15.53
C THR A 145 -13.68 8.32 14.96
N ALA A 146 -12.62 7.69 15.48
CA ALA A 146 -12.29 6.34 15.09
C ALA A 146 -13.41 5.36 15.53
N PRO A 147 -13.88 4.48 14.64
CA PRO A 147 -14.89 3.48 15.00
C PRO A 147 -14.35 2.41 15.98
N HIS A 148 -13.04 2.28 16.08
CA HIS A 148 -12.35 1.32 16.92
C HIS A 148 -11.06 1.89 17.50
N SER A 149 -10.68 1.50 18.71
CA SER A 149 -9.50 2.00 19.43
C SER A 149 -8.14 1.69 18.74
N TRP A 150 -8.12 0.75 17.81
CA TRP A 150 -6.91 0.41 17.04
C TRP A 150 -6.76 1.22 15.74
N LEU A 151 -7.72 2.08 15.39
CA LEU A 151 -7.66 3.03 14.27
C LEU A 151 -7.50 4.44 14.80
N VAL A 152 -6.80 5.28 14.05
CA VAL A 152 -6.62 6.70 14.43
C VAL A 152 -7.85 7.54 14.10
N ASP A 153 -8.58 7.18 13.04
CA ASP A 153 -9.77 7.88 12.55
C ASP A 153 -10.63 6.94 11.68
N SER A 154 -11.73 7.44 11.09
CA SER A 154 -12.50 6.73 10.07
C SER A 154 -11.64 6.39 8.85
N ASP A 155 -12.08 5.43 8.06
CA ASP A 155 -11.36 5.00 6.86
C ASP A 155 -11.28 6.15 5.83
N GLU A 156 -12.38 6.88 5.67
CA GLU A 156 -12.50 8.02 4.77
C GLU A 156 -11.55 9.17 5.18
N ALA A 157 -11.54 9.53 6.46
CA ALA A 157 -10.67 10.60 6.95
C ALA A 157 -9.18 10.28 6.78
N ARG A 158 -8.81 8.99 6.98
CA ARG A 158 -7.43 8.51 6.77
C ARG A 158 -7.05 8.50 5.29
N ALA A 159 -7.98 8.09 4.42
CA ALA A 159 -7.79 8.11 2.97
C ALA A 159 -7.68 9.55 2.45
N ASP A 160 -8.55 10.46 2.91
CA ASP A 160 -8.54 11.88 2.54
C ASP A 160 -7.23 12.56 2.96
N ALA A 161 -6.76 12.30 4.18
CA ALA A 161 -5.49 12.86 4.66
C ALA A 161 -4.29 12.40 3.79
N LEU A 162 -4.24 11.14 3.40
CA LEU A 162 -3.22 10.60 2.51
C LEU A 162 -3.33 11.20 1.09
N ALA A 163 -4.54 11.25 0.55
CA ALA A 163 -4.80 11.80 -0.79
C ALA A 163 -4.45 13.29 -0.85
N THR A 164 -4.87 14.09 0.14
CA THR A 164 -4.54 15.51 0.25
C THR A 164 -3.03 15.74 0.28
N ALA A 165 -2.31 15.00 1.10
CA ALA A 165 -0.85 15.10 1.18
C ALA A 165 -0.16 14.70 -0.13
N TRP A 166 -0.68 13.68 -0.81
CA TRP A 166 -0.10 13.22 -2.08
C TRP A 166 -0.38 14.19 -3.23
N LEU A 167 -1.56 14.79 -3.29
CA LEU A 167 -1.97 15.71 -4.36
C LEU A 167 -1.39 17.11 -4.21
N ASP A 168 -0.99 17.52 -3.01
CA ASP A 168 -0.45 18.85 -2.75
C ASP A 168 0.89 19.06 -3.48
N PRO A 169 0.99 20.03 -4.40
CA PRO A 169 2.20 20.26 -5.20
C PRO A 169 3.41 20.71 -4.37
N ASP A 170 3.20 21.29 -3.21
CA ASP A 170 4.27 21.78 -2.35
C ASP A 170 4.92 20.66 -1.53
N VAL A 171 4.23 19.52 -1.38
CA VAL A 171 4.73 18.37 -0.63
C VAL A 171 5.72 17.56 -1.47
N ALA A 172 6.93 17.35 -0.94
CA ALA A 172 7.97 16.54 -1.57
C ALA A 172 7.99 15.08 -1.07
N ALA A 173 7.53 14.83 0.15
CA ALA A 173 7.42 13.49 0.73
C ALA A 173 6.21 13.34 1.63
N VAL A 174 5.67 12.13 1.67
CA VAL A 174 4.63 11.70 2.61
C VAL A 174 5.26 10.70 3.58
N TRP A 175 5.25 11.02 4.87
CA TRP A 175 5.81 10.18 5.92
C TRP A 175 4.70 9.61 6.80
N CYS A 176 4.61 8.30 6.89
CA CYS A 176 3.60 7.65 7.73
C CYS A 176 3.96 7.80 9.21
N VAL A 177 2.98 8.21 10.02
CA VAL A 177 3.15 8.43 11.46
C VAL A 177 3.44 7.13 12.18
N ARG A 178 2.65 6.09 11.88
CA ARG A 178 2.73 4.77 12.48
C ARG A 178 2.11 3.73 11.56
N GLY A 179 2.55 2.46 11.70
CA GLY A 179 1.82 1.29 11.23
C GLY A 179 0.70 0.88 12.20
N GLY A 180 0.58 -0.39 12.48
CA GLY A 180 -0.46 -0.97 13.33
C GLY A 180 -1.47 -1.75 12.51
N TYR A 181 -2.65 -1.20 12.24
CA TYR A 181 -3.66 -1.82 11.40
C TYR A 181 -4.53 -0.75 10.72
N GLY A 182 -4.92 -1.00 9.48
CA GLY A 182 -5.94 -0.22 8.78
C GLY A 182 -5.52 0.37 7.44
N ALA A 183 -4.24 0.32 7.06
CA ALA A 183 -3.78 0.82 5.76
C ALA A 183 -4.43 0.08 4.59
N GLN A 184 -4.68 -1.23 4.70
CA GLN A 184 -5.42 -1.99 3.68
C GLN A 184 -6.83 -1.44 3.43
N ARG A 185 -7.51 -0.92 4.47
CA ARG A 185 -8.86 -0.32 4.36
C ARG A 185 -8.84 1.02 3.63
N VAL A 186 -7.75 1.77 3.78
CA VAL A 186 -7.53 3.07 3.11
C VAL A 186 -7.30 2.88 1.61
N VAL A 187 -6.57 1.85 1.23
CA VAL A 187 -6.16 1.60 -0.16
C VAL A 187 -7.34 1.53 -1.13
N ASP A 188 -8.47 0.94 -0.70
CA ASP A 188 -9.67 0.78 -1.54
C ASP A 188 -10.49 2.07 -1.72
N LEU A 189 -10.24 3.08 -0.87
CA LEU A 189 -10.93 4.37 -0.90
C LEU A 189 -10.19 5.44 -1.71
N LEU A 190 -8.93 5.18 -2.09
CA LEU A 190 -8.12 6.15 -2.83
C LEU A 190 -8.52 6.27 -4.30
N ASP A 191 -8.68 7.50 -4.78
CA ASP A 191 -8.83 7.78 -6.20
C ASP A 191 -7.47 7.70 -6.90
N TRP A 192 -7.11 6.50 -7.34
CA TRP A 192 -5.83 6.23 -7.99
C TRP A 192 -5.64 7.01 -9.30
N ALA A 193 -6.72 7.38 -9.99
CA ALA A 193 -6.64 8.16 -11.21
C ALA A 193 -6.25 9.62 -10.89
N ALA A 194 -6.82 10.20 -9.84
CA ALA A 194 -6.41 11.51 -9.36
C ALA A 194 -4.97 11.50 -8.84
N LEU A 195 -4.62 10.51 -7.99
CA LEU A 195 -3.25 10.40 -7.44
C LEU A 195 -2.18 10.25 -8.53
N ALA A 196 -2.50 9.62 -9.66
CA ALA A 196 -1.59 9.45 -10.79
C ALA A 196 -1.27 10.77 -11.53
N GLN A 197 -2.01 11.84 -11.30
CA GLN A 197 -1.75 13.16 -11.89
C GLN A 197 -0.74 13.97 -11.08
N ALA A 198 -0.51 13.59 -9.81
CA ALA A 198 0.44 14.29 -8.97
C ALA A 198 1.89 13.98 -9.36
N THR A 199 2.77 14.94 -9.13
CA THR A 199 4.22 14.69 -9.19
C THR A 199 4.58 13.60 -8.20
N PRO A 200 5.30 12.54 -8.63
CA PRO A 200 5.71 11.47 -7.75
C PRO A 200 6.53 11.94 -6.55
N LYS A 201 6.17 11.50 -5.37
CA LYS A 201 6.75 11.86 -4.09
C LYS A 201 7.32 10.64 -3.37
N LEU A 202 8.20 10.85 -2.42
CA LEU A 202 8.61 9.78 -1.51
C LEU A 202 7.45 9.40 -0.58
N LEU A 203 7.17 8.11 -0.44
CA LEU A 203 6.31 7.55 0.59
C LEU A 203 7.17 6.72 1.53
N VAL A 204 7.22 7.11 2.81
CA VAL A 204 8.09 6.48 3.82
C VAL A 204 7.27 5.83 4.92
N GLY A 205 7.61 4.58 5.24
CA GLY A 205 6.98 3.83 6.33
C GLY A 205 7.28 2.34 6.27
N PHE A 206 6.80 1.57 7.23
CA PHE A 206 6.94 0.11 7.29
C PHE A 206 5.77 -0.54 8.04
N SER A 207 5.84 -1.85 8.28
CA SER A 207 4.78 -2.59 8.97
C SER A 207 3.48 -2.58 8.16
N ASP A 208 2.35 -2.17 8.72
CA ASP A 208 1.05 -2.05 8.03
C ASP A 208 1.09 -1.16 6.76
N VAL A 209 2.05 -0.23 6.69
CA VAL A 209 2.31 0.61 5.50
C VAL A 209 2.72 -0.23 4.28
N THR A 210 3.10 -1.49 4.46
CA THR A 210 3.33 -2.44 3.36
C THR A 210 2.16 -2.50 2.37
N ALA A 211 0.92 -2.36 2.85
CA ALA A 211 -0.25 -2.28 1.99
C ALA A 211 -0.21 -1.08 1.03
N LEU A 212 0.26 0.09 1.52
CA LEU A 212 0.43 1.28 0.70
C LEU A 212 1.61 1.11 -0.27
N HIS A 213 2.72 0.54 0.16
CA HIS A 213 3.86 0.27 -0.74
C HIS A 213 3.43 -0.57 -1.94
N GLN A 214 2.67 -1.64 -1.71
CA GLN A 214 2.14 -2.48 -2.78
C GLN A 214 1.18 -1.73 -3.71
N ALA A 215 0.25 -0.98 -3.12
CA ALA A 215 -0.75 -0.25 -3.87
C ALA A 215 -0.12 0.85 -4.75
N PHE A 216 0.84 1.61 -4.21
CA PHE A 216 1.58 2.65 -4.94
C PHE A 216 2.43 2.04 -6.06
N ALA A 217 3.10 0.93 -5.80
CA ALA A 217 3.82 0.20 -6.84
C ALA A 217 2.88 -0.27 -7.95
N ALA A 218 1.75 -0.89 -7.60
CA ALA A 218 0.80 -1.46 -8.53
C ALA A 218 0.06 -0.40 -9.36
N ARG A 219 -0.40 0.67 -8.72
CA ARG A 219 -1.28 1.67 -9.31
C ARG A 219 -0.52 2.84 -9.92
N LEU A 220 0.43 3.40 -9.19
CA LEU A 220 1.16 4.59 -9.62
C LEU A 220 2.49 4.25 -10.30
N GLY A 221 3.06 3.08 -9.99
CA GLY A 221 4.38 2.70 -10.49
C GLY A 221 5.49 3.54 -9.89
N VAL A 222 5.33 3.98 -8.66
CA VAL A 222 6.26 4.81 -7.92
C VAL A 222 7.00 3.98 -6.88
N ALA A 223 8.31 4.14 -6.84
CA ALA A 223 9.16 3.56 -5.81
C ALA A 223 8.90 4.24 -4.46
N THR A 224 8.91 3.46 -3.39
CA THR A 224 8.62 3.90 -2.03
C THR A 224 9.76 3.50 -1.09
N VAL A 225 9.76 3.94 0.15
CA VAL A 225 10.81 3.61 1.13
C VAL A 225 10.22 2.82 2.29
N LEU A 226 10.59 1.54 2.36
CA LEU A 226 10.39 0.71 3.54
C LEU A 226 11.41 1.17 4.59
N GLY A 227 10.96 1.80 5.65
CA GLY A 227 11.84 2.37 6.66
C GLY A 227 11.09 2.96 7.84
N PRO A 228 11.78 3.56 8.81
CA PRO A 228 11.17 4.00 10.05
C PRO A 228 9.97 4.91 9.83
N VAL A 229 8.87 4.65 10.54
CA VAL A 229 7.74 5.59 10.64
C VAL A 229 8.10 6.76 11.53
N LEU A 230 7.33 7.85 11.49
CA LEU A 230 7.59 9.06 12.28
C LEU A 230 7.79 8.77 13.77
N THR A 231 6.98 7.89 14.35
CA THR A 231 7.06 7.56 15.78
C THR A 231 8.24 6.66 16.16
N SER A 232 8.96 6.10 15.20
CA SER A 232 10.13 5.25 15.48
C SER A 232 11.45 5.89 15.11
N ILE A 233 11.47 6.89 14.22
CA ILE A 233 12.73 7.49 13.74
C ILE A 233 13.55 8.15 14.85
N ALA A 234 12.91 8.84 15.80
CA ALA A 234 13.60 9.47 16.92
C ALA A 234 14.16 8.48 17.94
N GLU A 235 13.54 7.29 18.05
CA GLU A 235 13.95 6.21 18.96
C GLU A 235 14.94 5.22 18.30
N ALA A 236 15.08 5.31 16.98
CA ALA A 236 15.99 4.46 16.22
C ALA A 236 17.45 4.73 16.62
N ASP A 237 18.31 3.75 16.39
CA ASP A 237 19.74 3.93 16.60
C ASP A 237 20.34 4.92 15.60
N THR A 238 21.58 5.33 15.84
CA THR A 238 22.30 6.27 14.98
C THR A 238 22.45 5.74 13.56
N ALA A 239 22.73 4.43 13.40
CA ALA A 239 22.90 3.81 12.10
C ALA A 239 21.64 3.92 11.24
N THR A 240 20.47 3.67 11.84
CA THR A 240 19.18 3.81 11.17
C THR A 240 18.87 5.26 10.78
N ARG A 241 19.08 6.21 11.71
CA ARG A 241 18.85 7.64 11.41
C ARG A 241 19.77 8.14 10.31
N ASP A 242 21.06 7.85 10.39
CA ASP A 242 22.05 8.28 9.40
C ASP A 242 21.80 7.64 8.03
N ALA A 243 21.46 6.34 7.99
CA ALA A 243 21.11 5.66 6.75
C ALA A 243 19.82 6.24 6.13
N THR A 244 18.80 6.53 6.96
CA THR A 244 17.54 7.09 6.48
C THR A 244 17.76 8.50 5.93
N ARG A 245 18.46 9.35 6.68
CA ARG A 245 18.83 10.69 6.23
C ARG A 245 19.67 10.64 4.96
N GLY A 246 20.70 9.79 4.93
CA GLY A 246 21.60 9.62 3.78
C GLY A 246 20.87 9.15 2.51
N LEU A 247 19.93 8.20 2.66
CA LEU A 247 19.11 7.74 1.54
C LEU A 247 18.21 8.87 1.01
N LEU A 248 17.49 9.55 1.90
CA LEU A 248 16.42 10.48 1.49
C LEU A 248 16.95 11.84 1.01
N LEU A 249 18.04 12.35 1.59
CA LEU A 249 18.57 13.67 1.26
C LEU A 249 19.81 13.61 0.34
N GLU A 250 20.59 12.54 0.39
CA GLU A 250 21.86 12.46 -0.33
C GLU A 250 21.86 11.37 -1.41
N GLY A 251 20.79 10.57 -1.50
CA GLY A 251 20.69 9.49 -2.46
C GLY A 251 21.73 8.37 -2.23
N ARG A 252 22.15 8.17 -0.98
CA ARG A 252 23.13 7.13 -0.66
C ARG A 252 22.56 5.74 -0.93
N THR A 253 23.41 4.84 -1.41
CA THR A 253 23.12 3.41 -1.47
C THR A 253 22.87 2.88 -0.07
N THR A 254 21.79 2.10 0.11
CA THR A 254 21.58 1.32 1.33
C THR A 254 22.21 -0.05 1.17
N GLU A 255 23.03 -0.43 2.13
CA GLU A 255 23.55 -1.79 2.25
C GLU A 255 23.07 -2.40 3.55
N VAL A 256 22.54 -3.62 3.45
CA VAL A 256 22.20 -4.43 4.63
C VAL A 256 22.91 -5.77 4.53
N THR A 257 23.41 -6.25 5.66
CA THR A 257 24.07 -7.55 5.77
C THR A 257 23.29 -8.46 6.68
N GLY A 258 23.42 -9.76 6.45
CA GLY A 258 22.80 -10.79 7.27
C GLY A 258 23.51 -12.12 7.12
N THR A 259 22.91 -13.18 7.63
CA THR A 259 23.45 -14.54 7.60
C THR A 259 23.00 -15.25 6.32
N THR A 260 23.96 -15.75 5.52
CA THR A 260 23.67 -16.56 4.36
C THR A 260 23.14 -17.94 4.75
N VAL A 261 22.01 -18.33 4.20
CA VAL A 261 21.41 -19.68 4.33
C VAL A 261 21.50 -20.44 3.03
N VAL A 262 21.17 -19.82 1.91
CA VAL A 262 21.35 -20.37 0.57
C VAL A 262 22.27 -19.43 -0.19
N ALA A 263 23.47 -19.95 -0.53
CA ALA A 263 24.49 -19.17 -1.21
C ALA A 263 24.11 -18.88 -2.67
N GLY A 264 24.60 -17.76 -3.20
CA GLY A 264 24.42 -17.36 -4.60
C GLY A 264 24.28 -15.86 -4.76
N THR A 265 24.11 -15.42 -6.00
CA THR A 265 23.92 -14.01 -6.34
C THR A 265 22.60 -13.81 -7.08
N ALA A 266 21.94 -12.68 -6.83
CA ALA A 266 20.72 -12.33 -7.53
C ALA A 266 20.68 -10.82 -7.83
N ASP A 267 20.19 -10.49 -9.02
CA ASP A 267 19.82 -9.13 -9.41
C ASP A 267 18.31 -9.09 -9.66
N GLY A 268 17.63 -8.13 -9.07
CA GLY A 268 16.17 -8.00 -9.21
C GLY A 268 15.65 -6.65 -8.75
N VAL A 269 14.35 -6.46 -8.88
CA VAL A 269 13.68 -5.30 -8.27
C VAL A 269 13.38 -5.63 -6.82
N LEU A 270 13.70 -4.74 -5.87
CA LEU A 270 13.38 -4.98 -4.47
C LEU A 270 11.89 -4.80 -4.22
N VAL A 271 11.26 -5.81 -3.61
CA VAL A 271 9.84 -5.82 -3.24
C VAL A 271 9.67 -6.43 -1.85
N GLY A 272 8.50 -6.28 -1.25
CA GLY A 272 8.21 -6.96 0.02
C GLY A 272 7.77 -6.03 1.12
N GLY A 273 8.10 -6.38 2.36
CA GLY A 273 7.71 -5.71 3.60
C GLY A 273 7.19 -6.69 4.65
N ASN A 274 6.18 -6.30 5.41
CA ASN A 274 5.60 -7.13 6.45
C ASN A 274 4.90 -8.38 5.89
N LEU A 275 5.31 -9.57 6.34
CA LEU A 275 4.88 -10.86 5.82
C LEU A 275 3.36 -11.06 5.97
N THR A 276 2.80 -10.74 7.13
CA THR A 276 1.36 -10.88 7.39
C THR A 276 0.54 -9.96 6.49
N VAL A 277 0.97 -8.72 6.28
CA VAL A 277 0.30 -7.76 5.39
C VAL A 277 0.39 -8.19 3.94
N LEU A 278 1.53 -8.73 3.51
CA LEU A 278 1.69 -9.31 2.17
C LEU A 278 0.72 -10.48 1.96
N ALA A 279 0.67 -11.42 2.90
CA ALA A 279 -0.20 -12.58 2.82
C ALA A 279 -1.69 -12.20 2.79
N THR A 280 -2.12 -11.27 3.65
CA THR A 280 -3.52 -10.82 3.71
C THR A 280 -3.93 -9.94 2.53
N SER A 281 -2.98 -9.37 1.80
CA SER A 281 -3.24 -8.65 0.55
C SER A 281 -3.39 -9.57 -0.67
N THR A 282 -3.03 -10.86 -0.53
CA THR A 282 -3.03 -11.82 -1.63
C THR A 282 -4.43 -12.04 -2.19
N GLY A 283 -4.55 -12.06 -3.52
CA GLY A 283 -5.83 -12.21 -4.22
C GLY A 283 -6.52 -10.87 -4.52
N THR A 284 -5.95 -9.76 -4.07
CA THR A 284 -6.43 -8.42 -4.46
C THR A 284 -5.71 -7.93 -5.72
N PRO A 285 -6.29 -6.96 -6.47
CA PRO A 285 -5.64 -6.37 -7.64
C PRO A 285 -4.37 -5.58 -7.33
N LEU A 286 -4.04 -5.41 -6.05
CA LEU A 286 -2.93 -4.59 -5.56
C LEU A 286 -1.70 -5.43 -5.20
N THR A 287 -1.83 -6.75 -5.19
CA THR A 287 -0.72 -7.65 -4.87
C THR A 287 0.09 -7.96 -6.13
N HIS A 288 1.39 -7.68 -6.08
CA HIS A 288 2.33 -8.11 -7.10
C HIS A 288 3.09 -9.35 -6.63
N ALA A 289 3.18 -10.37 -7.48
CA ALA A 289 4.12 -11.45 -7.30
C ALA A 289 5.58 -10.92 -7.33
N ALA A 290 6.47 -11.58 -6.61
CA ALA A 290 7.89 -11.24 -6.56
C ALA A 290 8.68 -11.70 -7.81
N THR A 291 8.02 -11.81 -8.96
CA THR A 291 8.61 -12.27 -10.23
C THR A 291 9.75 -11.34 -10.66
N ASN A 292 10.92 -11.93 -10.96
CA ASN A 292 12.15 -11.21 -11.29
C ASN A 292 12.59 -10.18 -10.23
N SER A 293 12.30 -10.45 -8.96
CA SER A 293 12.52 -9.55 -7.85
C SER A 293 13.36 -10.22 -6.75
N ILE A 294 13.99 -9.39 -5.92
CA ILE A 294 14.49 -9.79 -4.61
C ILE A 294 13.41 -9.41 -3.61
N ALA A 295 12.96 -10.35 -2.77
CA ALA A 295 11.93 -10.09 -1.79
C ALA A 295 12.53 -9.88 -0.39
N VAL A 296 12.12 -8.80 0.28
CA VAL A 296 12.42 -8.56 1.70
C VAL A 296 11.19 -8.87 2.53
N LEU A 297 11.34 -9.64 3.61
CA LEU A 297 10.27 -10.09 4.49
C LEU A 297 10.65 -9.84 5.94
N GLU A 298 9.74 -9.31 6.74
CA GLU A 298 9.88 -9.14 8.18
C GLU A 298 8.51 -9.30 8.84
N ASP A 299 8.46 -9.52 10.14
CA ASP A 299 7.19 -9.53 10.88
C ASP A 299 7.38 -9.24 12.37
N VAL A 300 6.27 -9.01 13.08
CA VAL A 300 6.28 -8.75 14.51
C VAL A 300 5.09 -9.37 15.21
N ARG A 301 5.33 -10.00 16.39
CA ARG A 301 4.29 -10.53 17.29
C ARG A 301 3.36 -11.57 16.66
N GLU A 302 3.86 -12.30 15.67
CA GLU A 302 3.16 -13.44 15.08
C GLU A 302 3.72 -14.75 15.64
N ALA A 303 2.84 -15.63 16.11
CA ALA A 303 3.27 -16.95 16.53
C ALA A 303 3.86 -17.75 15.34
N PRO A 304 4.86 -18.63 15.54
CA PRO A 304 5.54 -19.34 14.44
C PRO A 304 4.57 -20.04 13.46
N TYR A 305 3.50 -20.67 13.95
CA TYR A 305 2.52 -21.31 13.07
C TYR A 305 1.72 -20.31 12.23
N ARG A 306 1.61 -19.03 12.63
CA ARG A 306 0.97 -17.97 11.83
C ARG A 306 1.90 -17.49 10.75
N LEU A 307 3.20 -17.38 11.03
CA LEU A 307 4.23 -17.12 10.02
C LEU A 307 4.21 -18.21 8.94
N ASP A 308 4.18 -19.50 9.35
CA ASP A 308 4.06 -20.63 8.41
C ASP A 308 2.79 -20.54 7.57
N ARG A 309 1.66 -20.16 8.16
CA ARG A 309 0.39 -19.96 7.44
C ARG A 309 0.52 -18.86 6.40
N SER A 310 1.13 -17.72 6.76
CA SER A 310 1.35 -16.58 5.85
C SER A 310 2.27 -16.96 4.69
N ILE A 311 3.38 -17.65 4.97
CA ILE A 311 4.29 -18.16 3.93
C ILE A 311 3.55 -19.17 3.04
N THR A 312 2.78 -20.09 3.63
CA THR A 312 1.97 -21.09 2.88
C THR A 312 0.96 -20.39 1.98
N GLN A 313 0.29 -19.34 2.44
CA GLN A 313 -0.63 -18.55 1.62
C GLN A 313 0.08 -17.92 0.42
N LEU A 314 1.23 -17.28 0.63
CA LEU A 314 2.02 -16.67 -0.43
C LEU A 314 2.53 -17.71 -1.44
N LEU A 315 3.01 -18.88 -0.97
CA LEU A 315 3.43 -19.97 -1.83
C LEU A 315 2.28 -20.48 -2.72
N ARG A 316 1.11 -20.75 -2.11
CA ARG A 316 -0.07 -21.26 -2.83
C ARG A 316 -0.67 -20.22 -3.79
N ALA A 317 -0.49 -18.95 -3.53
CA ALA A 317 -0.94 -17.87 -4.41
C ALA A 317 0.06 -17.55 -5.54
N GLY A 318 1.19 -18.23 -5.61
CA GLY A 318 2.23 -17.97 -6.61
C GLY A 318 2.97 -16.64 -6.38
N TRP A 319 2.92 -16.08 -5.17
CA TRP A 319 3.58 -14.80 -4.90
C TRP A 319 5.10 -14.89 -5.08
N PHE A 320 5.69 -16.03 -4.75
CA PHE A 320 7.12 -16.29 -4.94
C PHE A 320 7.50 -16.78 -6.35
N ASP A 321 6.55 -16.90 -7.27
CA ASP A 321 6.83 -17.41 -8.61
C ASP A 321 7.81 -16.51 -9.37
N GLY A 322 8.98 -17.09 -9.68
CA GLY A 322 10.07 -16.36 -10.35
C GLY A 322 10.81 -15.36 -9.47
N VAL A 323 10.70 -15.47 -8.14
CA VAL A 323 11.58 -14.74 -7.20
C VAL A 323 13.04 -15.09 -7.47
N ARG A 324 13.93 -14.12 -7.34
CA ARG A 324 15.36 -14.28 -7.65
C ARG A 324 16.25 -14.41 -6.41
N GLY A 325 15.80 -13.87 -5.28
CA GLY A 325 16.50 -13.91 -4.02
C GLY A 325 15.61 -13.45 -2.88
N LEU A 326 15.97 -13.80 -1.66
CA LEU A 326 15.21 -13.53 -0.46
C LEU A 326 16.10 -12.94 0.62
N VAL A 327 15.58 -11.92 1.30
CA VAL A 327 16.19 -11.33 2.48
C VAL A 327 15.13 -11.31 3.58
N CYS A 328 15.38 -11.98 4.67
CA CYS A 328 14.53 -11.92 5.86
C CYS A 328 15.15 -10.96 6.87
N GLY A 329 14.37 -9.98 7.27
CA GLY A 329 14.68 -9.08 8.36
C GLY A 329 14.34 -9.68 9.71
N HIS A 330 14.01 -8.82 10.68
CA HIS A 330 13.67 -9.24 12.04
C HIS A 330 12.27 -9.84 12.10
N TYR A 331 12.11 -10.83 12.98
CA TYR A 331 10.83 -11.43 13.38
C TYR A 331 10.64 -11.21 14.88
N SER A 332 10.50 -9.94 15.26
CA SER A 332 10.48 -9.47 16.64
C SER A 332 9.27 -10.01 17.40
N ASP A 333 9.49 -10.55 18.60
CA ASP A 333 8.42 -11.12 19.44
C ASP A 333 7.59 -12.23 18.75
N CYS A 334 8.13 -12.94 17.77
CA CYS A 334 7.44 -14.01 17.02
C CYS A 334 7.57 -15.40 17.67
N GLY A 335 8.01 -15.47 18.91
CA GLY A 335 8.25 -16.71 19.66
C GLY A 335 9.73 -17.05 19.78
N ASP A 336 10.04 -18.34 19.98
CA ASP A 336 11.43 -18.79 20.09
C ASP A 336 12.20 -18.51 18.78
N PRO A 337 13.30 -17.72 18.81
CA PRO A 337 14.08 -17.40 17.62
C PRO A 337 14.59 -18.64 16.86
N ALA A 338 14.94 -19.71 17.58
CA ALA A 338 15.42 -20.94 16.94
C ALA A 338 14.29 -21.66 16.15
N VAL A 339 13.07 -21.61 16.66
CA VAL A 339 11.89 -22.15 15.94
C VAL A 339 11.56 -21.32 14.72
N VAL A 340 11.59 -19.99 14.84
CA VAL A 340 11.37 -19.09 13.70
C VAL A 340 12.44 -19.27 12.64
N LEU A 341 13.72 -19.34 13.03
CA LEU A 341 14.83 -19.59 12.11
C LEU A 341 14.63 -20.92 11.37
N ALA A 342 14.36 -22.01 12.08
CA ALA A 342 14.12 -23.31 11.47
C ALA A 342 12.95 -23.30 10.47
N LEU A 343 11.88 -22.60 10.80
CA LEU A 343 10.73 -22.40 9.92
C LEU A 343 11.11 -21.67 8.63
N LEU A 344 11.84 -20.54 8.74
CA LEU A 344 12.24 -19.74 7.57
C LEU A 344 13.18 -20.55 6.66
N VAL A 345 14.13 -21.28 7.24
CA VAL A 345 15.05 -22.15 6.51
C VAL A 345 14.27 -23.27 5.79
N ASP A 346 13.36 -23.95 6.46
CA ASP A 346 12.53 -25.01 5.89
C ASP A 346 11.68 -24.50 4.72
N ARG A 347 10.94 -23.42 4.95
CA ARG A 347 9.91 -22.96 3.99
C ARG A 347 10.48 -22.14 2.85
N LEU A 348 11.44 -21.25 3.11
CA LEU A 348 11.98 -20.34 2.11
C LEU A 348 13.26 -20.91 1.47
N GLY A 349 14.07 -21.68 2.20
CA GLY A 349 15.23 -22.36 1.64
C GLY A 349 14.87 -23.37 0.55
N ALA A 350 13.69 -23.99 0.64
CA ALA A 350 13.14 -24.89 -0.37
C ALA A 350 12.90 -24.23 -1.74
N LEU A 351 12.86 -22.89 -1.82
CA LEU A 351 12.75 -22.17 -3.09
C LEU A 351 14.04 -22.21 -3.93
N GLY A 352 15.16 -22.59 -3.34
CA GLY A 352 16.44 -22.80 -4.06
C GLY A 352 17.06 -21.53 -4.65
N VAL A 353 16.67 -20.36 -4.15
CA VAL A 353 17.26 -19.05 -4.52
C VAL A 353 18.14 -18.53 -3.40
N PRO A 354 19.09 -17.60 -3.64
CA PRO A 354 19.88 -16.99 -2.60
C PRO A 354 19.01 -16.48 -1.45
N LEU A 355 19.32 -16.89 -0.22
CA LEU A 355 18.56 -16.55 1.00
C LEU A 355 19.49 -16.02 2.07
N VAL A 356 19.19 -14.82 2.57
CA VAL A 356 19.87 -14.15 3.68
C VAL A 356 18.87 -13.90 4.78
N LEU A 357 19.20 -14.23 6.02
CA LEU A 357 18.41 -14.00 7.22
C LEU A 357 19.09 -12.96 8.14
N ASP A 358 18.38 -12.52 9.16
CA ASP A 358 18.84 -11.59 10.18
C ASP A 358 19.34 -10.24 9.63
N ALA A 359 18.75 -9.77 8.52
CA ALA A 359 19.04 -8.45 8.00
C ALA A 359 18.46 -7.37 8.96
N PRO A 360 19.14 -6.24 9.19
CA PRO A 360 18.69 -5.20 10.13
C PRO A 360 17.56 -4.34 9.56
N VAL A 361 16.43 -5.00 9.29
CA VAL A 361 15.18 -4.43 8.75
C VAL A 361 14.00 -4.98 9.53
N GLY A 362 13.08 -4.14 9.93
CA GLY A 362 11.85 -4.54 10.64
C GLY A 362 11.63 -3.80 11.96
N HIS A 363 11.10 -4.50 12.98
CA HIS A 363 10.58 -3.88 14.20
C HIS A 363 11.60 -3.75 15.37
N GLU A 364 12.89 -3.84 15.07
CA GLU A 364 13.95 -3.58 16.05
C GLU A 364 14.41 -2.11 16.01
N ARG A 365 15.29 -1.72 16.94
CA ARG A 365 15.87 -0.36 16.99
C ARG A 365 16.69 -0.04 15.76
N THR A 366 17.35 -1.06 15.19
CA THR A 366 18.01 -0.98 13.88
C THR A 366 17.00 -1.40 12.81
N ASN A 367 16.57 -0.46 12.01
CA ASN A 367 15.64 -0.67 10.88
C ASN A 367 16.13 0.15 9.70
N LEU A 368 17.10 -0.39 8.96
CA LEU A 368 17.69 0.31 7.83
C LEU A 368 16.69 0.50 6.71
N PRO A 369 16.63 1.69 6.09
CA PRO A 369 15.67 2.00 5.06
C PRO A 369 16.00 1.27 3.76
N LEU A 370 14.97 0.76 3.09
CA LEU A 370 15.10 0.06 1.81
C LEU A 370 14.19 0.70 0.76
N PRO A 371 14.74 1.24 -0.34
CA PRO A 371 13.92 1.69 -1.47
C PRO A 371 13.28 0.49 -2.15
N LEU A 372 11.95 0.40 -2.12
CA LEU A 372 11.18 -0.62 -2.83
C LEU A 372 10.89 -0.18 -4.27
N GLY A 373 10.86 -1.14 -5.19
CA GLY A 373 10.57 -0.86 -6.59
C GLY A 373 11.79 -0.46 -7.41
N VAL A 374 13.00 -0.47 -6.84
CA VAL A 374 14.25 -0.19 -7.56
C VAL A 374 15.10 -1.46 -7.71
N ARG A 375 16.06 -1.44 -8.64
CA ARG A 375 16.97 -2.57 -8.79
C ARG A 375 17.85 -2.70 -7.57
N ALA A 376 18.08 -3.95 -7.17
CA ALA A 376 18.95 -4.33 -6.06
C ALA A 376 19.79 -5.53 -6.46
N ARG A 377 20.90 -5.73 -5.76
CA ARG A 377 21.79 -6.88 -5.87
C ARG A 377 21.91 -7.57 -4.51
N LEU A 378 21.65 -8.87 -4.52
CA LEU A 378 21.91 -9.75 -3.38
C LEU A 378 23.13 -10.61 -3.67
N ASP A 379 24.09 -10.58 -2.76
CA ASP A 379 25.28 -11.43 -2.76
C ASP A 379 25.29 -12.24 -1.46
N ALA A 380 24.86 -13.48 -1.54
CA ALA A 380 24.81 -14.41 -0.43
C ALA A 380 26.11 -15.26 -0.46
N ASP A 381 27.16 -14.76 0.19
CA ASP A 381 28.48 -15.41 0.20
C ASP A 381 28.40 -16.76 0.93
N PRO A 382 28.93 -17.85 0.35
CA PRO A 382 29.04 -19.14 1.03
C PRO A 382 29.89 -19.12 2.31
N ALA A 383 30.69 -18.08 2.53
CA ALA A 383 31.43 -17.87 3.79
C ALA A 383 30.52 -17.43 4.95
N GLY A 384 29.19 -17.25 4.71
CA GLY A 384 28.19 -17.03 5.73
C GLY A 384 27.66 -15.60 5.85
N VAL A 385 28.23 -14.62 5.16
CA VAL A 385 27.77 -13.23 5.18
C VAL A 385 27.08 -12.89 3.87
N GLY A 386 25.79 -12.57 3.94
CA GLY A 386 25.02 -12.09 2.81
C GLY A 386 24.92 -10.56 2.81
N ARG A 387 24.91 -9.95 1.63
CA ARG A 387 24.81 -8.50 1.45
C ARG A 387 23.75 -8.17 0.41
N LEU A 388 22.80 -7.33 0.77
CA LEU A 388 21.88 -6.68 -0.14
C LEU A 388 22.33 -5.24 -0.35
N SER A 389 22.57 -4.85 -1.61
CA SER A 389 22.89 -3.47 -2.00
C SER A 389 21.76 -2.89 -2.83
N VAL A 390 21.24 -1.74 -2.40
CA VAL A 390 20.13 -1.04 -3.06
C VAL A 390 20.55 0.40 -3.34
N PRO A 391 20.70 0.80 -4.62
CA PRO A 391 21.05 2.18 -4.96
C PRO A 391 20.07 3.18 -4.39
N GLY A 392 20.62 4.21 -3.77
CA GLY A 392 19.89 5.31 -3.15
C GLY A 392 19.36 6.32 -4.15
#